data_9bae03da8c822943a866d99f6e279803
#
_entry.id   9bae03da8c822943a866d99f6e279803
#
_cell.length_a   1.000
_cell.length_b   1.000
_cell.length_c   1.000
_cell.angle_alpha   90.00
_cell.angle_beta   90.00
_cell.angle_gamma   90.00
#
_symmetry.space_group_name_H-M   'P 1'
#
loop_
_entity.id
_entity.type
_entity.pdbx_description
1 polymer ?
#
loop_
_entity_poly.entity_id
_entity_poly.type
_entity_poly.pdbx_seq_one_letter_code
_entity_poly.pdbx_strand_id
1 'polypeptide(L)'
;MSRRSCSDGIKGFTLIEALVALAIIAAVLSSIGAVIGTTVKGTRSIDQRLALTGAAETVFAALPARNALKPGSQSGELAGHRWRIDVAPMNSAAAELPQSRFVPVAVNMRMQAPGGPAIQITTVRLVPKGAE
;
A
#
# COMPACT_ATOMS: atom_id res chain seq x y z
N MET A 1 17.50 -67.67 48.25
CA MET A 1 17.57 -66.94 46.96
C MET A 1 16.25 -66.22 46.77
N SER A 2 16.16 -64.95 47.15
CA SER A 2 14.93 -64.13 47.07
C SER A 2 14.92 -63.37 45.73
N ARG A 3 14.04 -63.71 44.85
CA ARG A 3 13.80 -62.97 43.59
C ARG A 3 12.94 -61.76 43.91
N ARG A 4 13.55 -60.58 43.92
CA ARG A 4 12.82 -59.33 43.91
C ARG A 4 12.20 -59.11 42.51
N SER A 5 10.91 -59.29 42.40
CA SER A 5 10.14 -58.89 41.27
C SER A 5 10.02 -57.36 41.26
N CYS A 6 10.74 -56.69 40.39
CA CYS A 6 10.47 -55.28 40.07
C CYS A 6 9.23 -55.24 39.20
N SER A 7 8.12 -54.90 39.81
CA SER A 7 6.92 -54.48 39.09
C SER A 7 7.14 -53.05 38.64
N ASP A 8 7.68 -52.86 37.44
CA ASP A 8 7.64 -51.60 36.76
C ASP A 8 6.15 -51.34 36.38
N GLY A 9 5.50 -50.56 37.22
CA GLY A 9 4.15 -50.10 36.95
C GLY A 9 4.16 -49.25 35.68
N ILE A 10 3.69 -49.81 34.59
CA ILE A 10 3.37 -49.07 33.36
C ILE A 10 2.27 -48.09 33.75
N LYS A 11 2.66 -46.86 34.04
CA LYS A 11 1.71 -45.74 34.26
C LYS A 11 1.02 -45.49 32.92
N GLY A 12 -0.20 -46.00 32.79
CA GLY A 12 -1.03 -45.71 31.62
C GLY A 12 -1.34 -44.21 31.54
N PHE A 13 -1.34 -43.67 30.35
CA PHE A 13 -1.72 -42.29 30.05
C PHE A 13 -3.16 -42.05 30.52
N THR A 14 -3.39 -41.03 31.33
CA THR A 14 -4.75 -40.73 31.79
C THR A 14 -5.52 -40.00 30.69
N LEU A 15 -6.83 -40.24 30.58
CA LEU A 15 -7.67 -39.59 29.58
C LEU A 15 -7.61 -38.05 29.71
N ILE A 16 -7.48 -37.53 30.93
CA ILE A 16 -7.37 -36.09 31.21
C ILE A 16 -6.06 -35.50 30.68
N GLU A 17 -4.97 -36.26 30.76
CA GLU A 17 -3.66 -35.84 30.25
C GLU A 17 -3.66 -35.70 28.73
N ALA A 18 -4.34 -36.66 28.02
CA ALA A 18 -4.55 -36.58 26.59
C ALA A 18 -5.41 -35.38 26.20
N LEU A 19 -6.45 -35.06 26.96
CA LEU A 19 -7.31 -33.90 26.71
C LEU A 19 -6.56 -32.60 26.92
N VAL A 20 -5.76 -32.47 27.97
CA VAL A 20 -4.95 -31.28 28.25
C VAL A 20 -3.90 -31.09 27.15
N ALA A 21 -3.21 -32.16 26.73
CA ALA A 21 -2.25 -32.09 25.63
C ALA A 21 -2.91 -31.62 24.34
N LEU A 22 -4.08 -32.15 24.00
CA LEU A 22 -4.84 -31.75 22.81
C LEU A 22 -5.26 -30.27 22.89
N ALA A 23 -5.72 -29.80 24.04
CA ALA A 23 -6.09 -28.40 24.26
C ALA A 23 -4.90 -27.43 24.06
N ILE A 24 -3.72 -27.81 24.56
CA ILE A 24 -2.50 -27.02 24.38
C ILE A 24 -2.11 -26.96 22.90
N ILE A 25 -2.13 -28.12 22.21
CA ILE A 25 -1.82 -28.16 20.77
C ILE A 25 -2.79 -27.29 19.98
N ALA A 26 -4.09 -27.38 20.27
CA ALA A 26 -5.09 -26.55 19.59
C ALA A 26 -4.86 -25.05 19.84
N ALA A 27 -4.50 -24.64 21.03
CA ALA A 27 -4.18 -23.25 21.35
C ALA A 27 -2.94 -22.74 20.59
N VAL A 28 -1.89 -23.58 20.53
CA VAL A 28 -0.66 -23.23 19.78
C VAL A 28 -0.94 -23.11 18.29
N LEU A 29 -1.67 -24.06 17.70
CA LEU A 29 -2.01 -24.02 16.27
C LEU A 29 -2.89 -22.82 15.94
N SER A 30 -3.82 -22.45 16.83
CA SER A 30 -4.65 -21.24 16.65
C SER A 30 -3.83 -19.96 16.63
N SER A 31 -2.84 -19.84 17.50
CA SER A 31 -1.96 -18.67 17.55
C SER A 31 -1.07 -18.56 16.30
N ILE A 32 -0.53 -19.66 15.82
CA ILE A 32 0.25 -19.70 14.57
C ILE A 32 -0.62 -19.32 13.38
N GLY A 33 -1.84 -19.85 13.30
CA GLY A 33 -2.80 -19.52 12.25
C GLY A 33 -3.16 -18.03 12.21
N ALA A 34 -3.30 -17.39 13.37
CA ALA A 34 -3.55 -15.97 13.47
C ALA A 34 -2.37 -15.13 12.93
N VAL A 35 -1.13 -15.49 13.26
CA VAL A 35 0.07 -14.80 12.77
C VAL A 35 0.20 -14.93 11.25
N ILE A 36 -0.01 -16.13 10.69
CA ILE A 36 0.04 -16.34 9.24
C ILE A 36 -1.03 -15.50 8.55
N GLY A 37 -2.24 -15.46 9.08
CA GLY A 37 -3.35 -14.69 8.53
C GLY A 37 -3.06 -13.18 8.46
N THR A 38 -2.44 -12.62 9.47
CA THR A 38 -2.05 -11.20 9.49
C THR A 38 -0.93 -10.89 8.52
N THR A 39 0.06 -11.79 8.41
CA THR A 39 1.19 -11.63 7.48
C THR A 39 0.72 -11.62 6.02
N VAL A 40 -0.15 -12.55 5.63
CA VAL A 40 -0.71 -12.61 4.26
C VAL A 40 -1.49 -11.34 3.91
N LYS A 41 -2.30 -10.82 4.83
CA LYS A 41 -3.02 -9.55 4.62
C LYS A 41 -2.07 -8.37 4.46
N GLY A 42 -1.01 -8.32 5.27
CA GLY A 42 0.02 -7.28 5.18
C GLY A 42 0.72 -7.28 3.83
N THR A 43 1.17 -8.43 3.35
CA THR A 43 1.85 -8.57 2.06
C THR A 43 0.97 -8.10 0.90
N ARG A 44 -0.29 -8.51 0.85
CA ARG A 44 -1.22 -8.06 -0.19
C ARG A 44 -1.42 -6.55 -0.22
N SER A 45 -1.47 -5.91 0.96
CA SER A 45 -1.58 -4.45 1.05
C SER A 45 -0.36 -3.74 0.49
N ILE A 46 0.84 -4.29 0.72
CA ILE A 46 2.09 -3.75 0.18
C ILE A 46 2.12 -3.90 -1.33
N ASP A 47 1.81 -5.08 -1.86
CA ASP A 47 1.79 -5.33 -3.29
C ASP A 47 0.83 -4.40 -4.03
N GLN A 48 -0.36 -4.18 -3.47
CA GLN A 48 -1.33 -3.24 -4.05
C GLN A 48 -0.80 -1.80 -4.07
N ARG A 49 -0.11 -1.38 -3.01
CA ARG A 49 0.49 -0.03 -2.96
C ARG A 49 1.64 0.12 -3.95
N LEU A 50 2.49 -0.89 -4.08
CA LEU A 50 3.58 -0.90 -5.05
C LEU A 50 3.05 -0.83 -6.49
N ALA A 51 2.04 -1.61 -6.82
CA ALA A 51 1.40 -1.58 -8.14
C ALA A 51 0.79 -0.19 -8.43
N LEU A 52 0.11 0.42 -7.44
CA LEU A 52 -0.42 1.78 -7.55
C LEU A 52 0.68 2.82 -7.79
N THR A 53 1.78 2.73 -7.03
CA THR A 53 2.90 3.67 -7.16
C THR A 53 3.55 3.55 -8.53
N GLY A 54 3.83 2.34 -9.02
CA GLY A 54 4.39 2.13 -10.34
C GLY A 54 3.48 2.62 -11.47
N ALA A 55 2.16 2.39 -11.37
CA ALA A 55 1.20 2.94 -12.32
C ALA A 55 1.17 4.47 -12.28
N ALA A 56 1.24 5.06 -11.09
CA ALA A 56 1.28 6.51 -10.91
C ALA A 56 2.53 7.13 -11.52
N GLU A 57 3.69 6.53 -11.33
CA GLU A 57 4.95 6.98 -11.93
C GLU A 57 4.86 6.97 -13.46
N THR A 58 4.26 5.93 -14.03
CA THR A 58 4.06 5.82 -15.49
C THR A 58 3.17 6.95 -16.01
N VAL A 59 2.06 7.23 -15.36
CA VAL A 59 1.16 8.34 -15.72
C VAL A 59 1.86 9.68 -15.56
N PHE A 60 2.65 9.84 -14.49
CA PHE A 60 3.40 11.07 -14.22
C PHE A 60 4.50 11.33 -15.26
N ALA A 61 5.17 10.25 -15.73
CA ALA A 61 6.19 10.33 -16.78
C ALA A 61 5.58 10.67 -18.14
N ALA A 62 4.33 10.28 -18.39
CA ALA A 62 3.58 10.59 -19.60
C ALA A 62 3.01 12.01 -19.64
N LEU A 63 3.12 12.78 -18.54
CA LEU A 63 2.68 14.17 -18.52
C LEU A 63 3.46 15.01 -19.57
N PRO A 64 2.77 15.94 -20.25
CA PRO A 64 3.43 16.83 -21.21
C PRO A 64 4.60 17.60 -20.59
N ALA A 65 5.56 17.95 -21.43
CA ALA A 65 6.65 18.81 -21.04
C ALA A 65 6.13 20.15 -20.47
N ARG A 66 6.95 20.82 -19.68
CA ARG A 66 6.59 22.08 -18.97
C ARG A 66 5.96 23.14 -19.87
N ASN A 67 6.43 23.25 -21.11
CA ASN A 67 5.94 24.19 -22.13
C ASN A 67 4.59 23.82 -22.76
N ALA A 68 4.15 22.58 -22.59
CA ALA A 68 2.87 22.07 -23.13
C ALA A 68 1.85 21.74 -22.04
N LEU A 69 2.18 22.04 -20.77
CA LEU A 69 1.29 21.77 -19.63
C LEU A 69 0.27 22.89 -19.52
N LYS A 70 -0.99 22.60 -19.88
CA LYS A 70 -2.12 23.54 -19.77
C LYS A 70 -2.93 23.30 -18.51
N PRO A 71 -3.49 24.36 -17.89
CA PRO A 71 -4.47 24.24 -16.84
C PRO A 71 -5.68 23.42 -17.30
N GLY A 72 -6.18 22.53 -16.45
CA GLY A 72 -7.31 21.68 -16.76
C GLY A 72 -7.27 20.37 -16.01
N SER A 73 -8.20 19.49 -16.35
CA SER A 73 -8.35 18.18 -15.72
C SER A 73 -8.30 17.09 -16.78
N GLN A 74 -7.54 16.06 -16.51
CA GLN A 74 -7.43 14.85 -17.34
C GLN A 74 -7.70 13.63 -16.46
N SER A 75 -8.36 12.62 -17.02
CA SER A 75 -8.62 11.38 -16.32
C SER A 75 -8.53 10.20 -17.29
N GLY A 76 -8.23 9.04 -16.76
CA GLY A 76 -8.11 7.82 -17.56
C GLY A 76 -7.99 6.59 -16.67
N GLU A 77 -7.61 5.50 -17.29
CA GLU A 77 -7.38 4.22 -16.62
C GLU A 77 -6.06 3.63 -17.12
N LEU A 78 -5.27 3.10 -16.20
CA LEU A 78 -4.03 2.40 -16.48
C LEU A 78 -3.92 1.15 -15.58
N ALA A 79 -3.74 -0.01 -16.17
CA ALA A 79 -3.63 -1.30 -15.47
C ALA A 79 -4.78 -1.55 -14.47
N GLY A 80 -6.02 -1.19 -14.82
CA GLY A 80 -7.18 -1.32 -13.96
C GLY A 80 -7.30 -0.25 -12.86
N HIS A 81 -6.38 0.70 -12.79
CA HIS A 81 -6.40 1.82 -11.84
C HIS A 81 -6.94 3.08 -12.50
N ARG A 82 -7.95 3.69 -11.91
CA ARG A 82 -8.47 4.98 -12.38
C ARG A 82 -7.60 6.10 -11.85
N TRP A 83 -7.24 7.02 -12.74
CA TRP A 83 -6.45 8.18 -12.38
C TRP A 83 -7.13 9.48 -12.84
N ARG A 84 -6.84 10.54 -12.14
CA ARG A 84 -7.23 11.91 -12.46
C ARG A 84 -6.08 12.85 -12.13
N ILE A 85 -5.79 13.76 -13.05
CA ILE A 85 -4.81 14.82 -12.89
C ILE A 85 -5.52 16.14 -13.05
N ASP A 86 -5.36 17.02 -12.08
CA ASP A 86 -5.86 18.38 -12.09
C ASP A 86 -4.64 19.33 -12.09
N VAL A 87 -4.55 20.19 -13.09
CA VAL A 87 -3.53 21.21 -13.25
C VAL A 87 -4.17 22.57 -13.02
N ALA A 88 -3.74 23.28 -11.99
CA ALA A 88 -4.29 24.60 -11.64
C ALA A 88 -3.17 25.61 -11.43
N PRO A 89 -3.34 26.88 -11.85
CA PRO A 89 -2.40 27.93 -11.51
C PRO A 89 -2.37 28.13 -10.00
N MET A 90 -1.18 28.33 -9.46
CA MET A 90 -1.02 28.71 -8.05
C MET A 90 -1.02 30.24 -7.92
N ASN A 91 -1.97 30.75 -7.14
CA ASN A 91 -1.93 32.15 -6.71
C ASN A 91 -0.86 32.28 -5.62
N SER A 92 0.34 32.63 -6.02
CA SER A 92 1.46 32.90 -5.10
C SER A 92 2.06 34.26 -5.40
N ALA A 93 2.60 34.92 -4.38
CA ALA A 93 3.33 36.17 -4.55
C ALA A 93 4.47 36.06 -5.57
N ALA A 94 5.01 34.87 -5.78
CA ALA A 94 6.02 34.57 -6.79
C ALA A 94 5.47 34.67 -8.24
N ALA A 95 4.17 34.46 -8.45
CA ALA A 95 3.53 34.58 -9.76
C ALA A 95 3.31 36.04 -10.16
N GLU A 96 3.27 36.94 -9.19
CA GLU A 96 3.03 38.38 -9.37
C GLU A 96 4.32 39.19 -9.61
N LEU A 97 5.50 38.57 -9.50
CA LEU A 97 6.76 39.26 -9.77
C LEU A 97 6.83 39.66 -11.25
N PRO A 98 6.96 40.98 -11.58
CA PRO A 98 6.92 41.45 -12.97
C PRO A 98 8.03 40.88 -13.86
N GLN A 99 9.12 40.41 -13.27
CA GLN A 99 10.28 39.86 -13.97
C GLN A 99 10.29 38.33 -14.04
N SER A 100 9.30 37.65 -13.47
CA SER A 100 9.25 36.20 -13.52
C SER A 100 8.84 35.71 -14.93
N ARG A 101 9.72 34.96 -15.56
CA ARG A 101 9.43 34.23 -16.84
C ARG A 101 8.63 32.97 -16.65
N PHE A 102 8.39 32.58 -15.39
CA PHE A 102 7.72 31.32 -15.05
C PHE A 102 6.55 31.57 -14.11
N VAL A 103 5.51 30.75 -14.27
CA VAL A 103 4.34 30.73 -13.38
C VAL A 103 4.29 29.37 -12.70
N PRO A 104 4.13 29.31 -11.36
CA PRO A 104 3.94 28.06 -10.67
C PRO A 104 2.54 27.50 -10.93
N VAL A 105 2.46 26.24 -11.30
CA VAL A 105 1.23 25.48 -11.44
C VAL A 105 1.24 24.29 -10.51
N ALA A 106 0.16 24.07 -9.79
CA ALA A 106 -0.05 22.88 -8.99
C ALA A 106 -0.56 21.75 -9.86
N VAL A 107 0.07 20.60 -9.79
CA VAL A 107 -0.36 19.37 -10.43
C VAL A 107 -0.76 18.40 -9.34
N ASN A 108 -2.04 18.11 -9.24
CA ASN A 108 -2.60 17.14 -8.32
C ASN A 108 -3.00 15.89 -9.11
N MET A 109 -2.37 14.76 -8.78
CA MET A 109 -2.77 13.47 -9.32
C MET A 109 -3.38 12.62 -8.22
N ARG A 110 -4.53 12.03 -8.53
CA ARG A 110 -5.17 11.01 -7.71
C ARG A 110 -5.29 9.72 -8.51
N MET A 111 -4.85 8.62 -7.94
CA MET A 111 -5.01 7.29 -8.51
C MET A 111 -5.66 6.36 -7.51
N GLN A 112 -6.59 5.55 -7.98
CA GLN A 112 -7.38 4.65 -7.14
C GLN A 112 -7.43 3.25 -7.73
N ALA A 113 -7.14 2.25 -6.90
CA ALA A 113 -7.33 0.85 -7.24
C ALA A 113 -8.83 0.48 -7.21
N PRO A 114 -9.29 -0.48 -8.03
CA PRO A 114 -10.65 -0.99 -7.98
C PRO A 114 -10.96 -1.57 -6.60
N GLY A 115 -11.89 -0.92 -5.85
CA GLY A 115 -12.27 -1.35 -4.50
C GLY A 115 -11.15 -1.31 -3.45
N GLY A 116 -10.03 -0.61 -3.74
CA GLY A 116 -8.82 -0.60 -2.94
C GLY A 116 -8.37 0.80 -2.53
N PRO A 117 -7.10 0.90 -2.09
CA PRO A 117 -6.52 2.15 -1.64
C PRO A 117 -6.42 3.18 -2.76
N ALA A 118 -6.39 4.45 -2.38
CA ALA A 118 -6.09 5.56 -3.26
C ALA A 118 -4.79 6.22 -2.83
N ILE A 119 -4.04 6.73 -3.81
CA ILE A 119 -2.88 7.60 -3.57
C ILE A 119 -3.14 8.97 -4.19
N GLN A 120 -2.57 9.99 -3.58
CA GLN A 120 -2.59 11.35 -4.09
C GLN A 120 -1.17 11.89 -4.09
N ILE A 121 -0.79 12.47 -5.22
CA ILE A 121 0.52 13.11 -5.42
C ILE A 121 0.26 14.55 -5.80
N THR A 122 0.87 15.47 -5.07
CA THR A 122 0.83 16.89 -5.36
C THR A 122 2.25 17.38 -5.66
N THR A 123 2.42 18.05 -6.77
CA THR A 123 3.70 18.67 -7.14
C THR A 123 3.47 20.05 -7.72
N VAL A 124 4.50 20.89 -7.66
CA VAL A 124 4.49 22.20 -8.28
C VAL A 124 5.46 22.20 -9.45
N ARG A 125 4.99 22.64 -10.60
CA ARG A 125 5.82 22.80 -11.80
C ARG A 125 5.88 24.28 -12.20
N LEU A 126 7.02 24.72 -12.67
CA LEU A 126 7.20 26.05 -13.23
C LEU A 126 6.97 25.98 -14.76
N VAL A 127 5.97 26.70 -15.22
CA VAL A 127 5.59 26.78 -16.65
C VAL A 127 6.00 28.14 -17.19
N PRO A 128 6.56 28.24 -18.42
CA PRO A 128 6.90 29.51 -19.02
C PRO A 128 5.66 30.39 -19.16
N LYS A 129 5.80 31.69 -18.83
CA LYS A 129 4.74 32.69 -19.01
C LYS A 129 4.57 32.94 -20.53
N GLY A 130 3.43 32.53 -21.09
CA GLY A 130 3.15 32.70 -22.53
C GLY A 130 3.03 31.41 -23.33
N ALA A 131 2.97 30.25 -22.70
CA ALA A 131 2.59 28.99 -23.34
C ALA A 131 1.04 28.88 -23.40
N GLU A 132 0.38 29.78 -24.15
CA GLU A 132 -1.02 29.66 -24.55
C GLU A 132 -1.17 28.95 -25.89
#